data_040de4e45ceb504cd313adf003c64f75
#
_entry.id   040de4e45ceb504cd313adf003c64f75
#
_cell.length_a   1.000
_cell.length_b   1.000
_cell.length_c   1.000
_cell.angle_alpha   90.00
_cell.angle_beta   90.00
_cell.angle_gamma   90.00
#
_symmetry.space_group_name_H-M   'P 1'
#
loop_
_entity.id
_entity.type
_entity.pdbx_description
1 polymer ?
#
loop_
_entity_poly.entity_id
_entity_poly.type
_entity_poly.pdbx_seq_one_letter_code
_entity_poly.pdbx_strand_id
1 'polypeptide(L)'
;PEYILNLIKENMEHFDKQGKIQRIYPTEKSEIFQKERIEEIEGIMEEQGFWDNLTRSQEITKELKQLKDSLETIEHLQQKYEDLGTLIEMGEEENDASIVEEVEQETKEFIDEFEKTKIETLLSGEYDKNNAIVKINAGAGGTESCDWASMLYRMYTRWAESKGYKTEVLDFL
;
A
#
# COMPACT_ATOMS: atom_id res chain seq x y z
N PRO A 1 -21.17 12.39 12.70
CA PRO A 1 -19.75 12.52 13.02
C PRO A 1 -19.25 11.32 13.81
N GLU A 2 -19.87 10.99 14.97
CA GLU A 2 -19.50 9.85 15.82
C GLU A 2 -19.56 8.49 15.06
N TYR A 3 -20.48 8.36 14.11
CA TYR A 3 -20.61 7.18 13.26
C TYR A 3 -19.37 6.97 12.37
N ILE A 4 -18.84 8.03 11.77
CA ILE A 4 -17.67 7.96 10.88
C ILE A 4 -16.40 7.64 11.69
N LEU A 5 -16.23 8.30 12.84
CA LEU A 5 -15.12 8.02 13.76
C LEU A 5 -15.17 6.59 14.30
N ASN A 6 -16.38 6.09 14.62
CA ASN A 6 -16.58 4.71 15.03
C ASN A 6 -16.32 3.74 13.88
N LEU A 7 -16.73 4.06 12.65
CA LEU A 7 -16.46 3.25 11.47
C LEU A 7 -14.95 3.12 11.19
N ILE A 8 -14.21 4.22 11.33
CA ILE A 8 -12.75 4.22 11.20
C ILE A 8 -12.13 3.42 12.34
N LYS A 9 -12.54 3.65 13.59
CA LYS A 9 -12.07 2.90 14.78
C LYS A 9 -12.43 1.42 14.69
N GLU A 10 -13.65 1.07 14.30
CA GLU A 10 -14.07 -0.33 14.13
C GLU A 10 -13.31 -1.04 13.02
N ASN A 11 -13.02 -0.38 11.91
CA ASN A 11 -12.18 -0.94 10.87
C ASN A 11 -10.74 -1.15 11.37
N MET A 12 -10.18 -0.21 12.10
CA MET A 12 -8.86 -0.34 12.71
C MET A 12 -8.85 -1.44 13.79
N GLU A 13 -9.85 -1.48 14.70
CA GLU A 13 -9.96 -2.51 15.75
C GLU A 13 -10.31 -3.90 15.18
N HIS A 14 -11.12 -3.99 14.12
CA HIS A 14 -11.46 -5.26 13.47
C HIS A 14 -10.24 -5.92 12.85
N PHE A 15 -9.37 -5.12 12.33
CA PHE A 15 -8.07 -5.55 11.87
C PHE A 15 -7.19 -6.05 13.02
N ASP A 16 -7.10 -5.32 14.11
CA ASP A 16 -6.26 -5.69 15.27
C ASP A 16 -6.71 -7.02 15.91
N LYS A 17 -8.01 -7.26 16.02
CA LYS A 17 -8.58 -8.52 16.54
C LYS A 17 -8.32 -9.74 15.65
N GLN A 18 -8.10 -9.56 14.36
CA GLN A 18 -7.78 -10.65 13.43
C GLN A 18 -6.28 -10.96 13.31
N GLY A 19 -5.41 -10.23 14.00
CA GLY A 19 -3.94 -10.40 13.96
C GLY A 19 -3.30 -10.09 12.61
N LYS A 20 -4.08 -9.55 11.66
CA LYS A 20 -3.59 -9.21 10.32
C LYS A 20 -2.91 -7.86 10.27
N ILE A 21 -3.31 -6.94 11.13
CA ILE A 21 -2.71 -5.61 11.22
C ILE A 21 -1.34 -5.60 11.87
N GLN A 22 -1.03 -6.54 12.76
CA GLN A 22 0.35 -6.63 13.31
C GLN A 22 1.43 -6.80 12.21
N ARG A 23 1.02 -7.09 10.97
CA ARG A 23 1.92 -7.14 9.81
C ARG A 23 1.83 -5.90 8.91
N ILE A 24 0.78 -5.10 9.03
CA ILE A 24 0.50 -3.94 8.15
C ILE A 24 0.83 -2.63 8.86
N TYR A 25 0.46 -2.50 10.13
CA TYR A 25 0.97 -1.43 10.96
C TYR A 25 2.19 -1.94 11.70
N PRO A 26 3.33 -1.29 11.51
CA PRO A 26 4.43 -1.50 12.43
C PRO A 26 3.86 -1.22 13.82
N THR A 27 3.93 -2.20 14.70
CA THR A 27 3.81 -1.91 16.12
C THR A 27 4.88 -0.87 16.46
N GLU A 28 4.70 -0.05 17.50
CA GLU A 28 5.77 0.85 17.98
C GLU A 28 7.14 0.19 17.96
N LYS A 29 7.20 -1.13 18.24
CA LYS A 29 8.43 -1.93 18.13
C LYS A 29 8.96 -2.06 16.69
N SER A 30 8.10 -2.14 15.68
CA SER A 30 8.56 -2.30 14.30
C SER A 30 8.97 -0.97 13.68
N GLU A 31 8.38 0.14 14.10
CA GLU A 31 8.84 1.49 13.73
C GLU A 31 10.20 1.79 14.35
N ILE A 32 10.38 1.48 15.65
CA ILE A 32 11.66 1.60 16.32
C ILE A 32 12.71 0.77 15.59
N PHE A 33 12.41 -0.48 15.27
CA PHE A 33 13.32 -1.36 14.55
C PHE A 33 13.67 -0.84 13.15
N GLN A 34 12.70 -0.28 12.42
CA GLN A 34 12.97 0.33 11.11
C GLN A 34 13.85 1.59 11.25
N LYS A 35 13.59 2.44 12.24
CA LYS A 35 14.40 3.63 12.51
C LYS A 35 15.83 3.25 12.93
N GLU A 36 16.00 2.28 13.81
CA GLU A 36 17.31 1.74 14.19
C GLU A 36 18.05 1.16 12.97
N ARG A 37 17.34 0.46 12.08
CA ARG A 37 17.96 -0.10 10.86
C ARG A 37 18.36 0.98 9.88
N ILE A 38 17.60 2.07 9.75
CA ILE A 38 17.96 3.23 8.93
C ILE A 38 19.24 3.86 9.48
N GLU A 39 19.33 4.12 10.79
CA GLU A 39 20.52 4.69 11.42
C GLU A 39 21.75 3.79 11.23
N GLU A 40 21.60 2.48 11.37
CA GLU A 40 22.67 1.52 11.11
C GLU A 40 23.16 1.60 9.66
N ILE A 41 22.24 1.63 8.69
CA ILE A 41 22.57 1.72 7.26
C ILE A 41 23.26 3.06 6.95
N GLU A 42 22.78 4.17 7.49
CA GLU A 42 23.40 5.48 7.32
C GLU A 42 24.82 5.48 7.90
N GLY A 43 25.04 4.85 9.05
CA GLY A 43 26.37 4.66 9.60
C GLY A 43 27.30 3.83 8.71
N ILE A 44 26.80 2.75 8.10
CA ILE A 44 27.55 1.94 7.14
C ILE A 44 27.93 2.75 5.88
N MET A 45 27.06 3.64 5.43
CA MET A 45 27.30 4.48 4.26
C MET A 45 28.38 5.55 4.49
N GLU A 46 28.65 5.91 5.75
CA GLU A 46 29.74 6.82 6.15
C GLU A 46 31.10 6.12 6.26
N GLU A 47 31.14 4.78 6.24
CA GLU A 47 32.39 4.02 6.31
C GLU A 47 33.29 4.30 5.13
N GLN A 48 34.59 4.40 5.39
CA GLN A 48 35.61 4.61 4.35
C GLN A 48 35.67 3.40 3.42
N GLY A 49 35.48 3.62 2.12
CA GLY A 49 35.49 2.53 1.11
C GLY A 49 34.10 1.91 0.84
N PHE A 50 33.04 2.38 1.47
CA PHE A 50 31.69 1.91 1.18
C PHE A 50 31.33 2.02 -0.31
N TRP A 51 31.68 3.14 -0.93
CA TRP A 51 31.38 3.43 -2.32
C TRP A 51 32.28 2.72 -3.33
N ASP A 52 33.37 2.07 -2.88
CA ASP A 52 34.29 1.35 -3.76
C ASP A 52 33.67 0.03 -4.26
N ASN A 53 32.68 -0.52 -3.55
CA ASN A 53 31.94 -1.71 -3.96
C ASN A 53 30.56 -1.33 -4.49
N LEU A 54 30.47 -1.16 -5.81
CA LEU A 54 29.27 -0.69 -6.49
C LEU A 54 28.03 -1.58 -6.22
N THR A 55 28.19 -2.91 -6.20
CA THR A 55 27.07 -3.83 -5.97
C THR A 55 26.53 -3.69 -4.55
N ARG A 56 27.41 -3.73 -3.55
CA ARG A 56 27.03 -3.56 -2.14
C ARG A 56 26.38 -2.21 -1.87
N SER A 57 26.95 -1.13 -2.42
CA SER A 57 26.42 0.22 -2.21
C SER A 57 25.04 0.40 -2.85
N GLN A 58 24.81 -0.20 -4.03
CA GLN A 58 23.48 -0.20 -4.66
C GLN A 58 22.43 -0.95 -3.86
N GLU A 59 22.75 -2.14 -3.35
CA GLU A 59 21.84 -2.94 -2.52
C GLU A 59 21.46 -2.21 -1.23
N ILE A 60 22.44 -1.68 -0.51
CA ILE A 60 22.23 -0.96 0.74
C ILE A 60 21.45 0.35 0.52
N THR A 61 21.77 1.11 -0.52
CA THR A 61 21.03 2.33 -0.85
C THR A 61 19.58 2.02 -1.23
N LYS A 62 19.35 0.90 -1.92
CA LYS A 62 18.00 0.43 -2.25
C LYS A 62 17.22 0.04 -1.00
N GLU A 63 17.85 -0.69 -0.07
CA GLU A 63 17.26 -1.05 1.22
C GLU A 63 16.89 0.20 2.02
N LEU A 64 17.81 1.16 2.15
CA LEU A 64 17.57 2.44 2.83
C LEU A 64 16.37 3.18 2.26
N LYS A 65 16.31 3.30 0.93
CA LYS A 65 15.19 3.96 0.26
C LYS A 65 13.87 3.26 0.59
N GLN A 66 13.82 1.94 0.51
CA GLN A 66 12.59 1.18 0.79
C GLN A 66 12.11 1.35 2.24
N LEU A 67 13.03 1.40 3.20
CA LEU A 67 12.69 1.63 4.61
C LEU A 67 12.16 3.04 4.83
N LYS A 68 12.81 4.05 4.24
CA LYS A 68 12.35 5.44 4.31
C LYS A 68 11.00 5.65 3.66
N ASP A 69 10.80 5.13 2.44
CA ASP A 69 9.52 5.21 1.72
C ASP A 69 8.38 4.54 2.52
N SER A 70 8.68 3.41 3.20
CA SER A 70 7.71 2.72 4.07
C SER A 70 7.34 3.53 5.29
N LEU A 71 8.31 4.12 5.99
CA LEU A 71 8.05 4.98 7.16
C LEU A 71 7.26 6.23 6.76
N GLU A 72 7.66 6.91 5.68
CA GLU A 72 6.97 8.10 5.19
C GLU A 72 5.50 7.81 4.86
N THR A 73 5.23 6.66 4.23
CA THR A 73 3.85 6.24 3.93
C THR A 73 3.02 6.03 5.20
N ILE A 74 3.61 5.43 6.24
CA ILE A 74 2.93 5.19 7.50
C ILE A 74 2.69 6.50 8.25
N GLU A 75 3.71 7.35 8.35
CA GLU A 75 3.61 8.66 9.00
C GLU A 75 2.56 9.55 8.29
N HIS A 76 2.49 9.48 6.96
CA HIS A 76 1.48 10.18 6.18
C HIS A 76 0.04 9.69 6.49
N LEU A 77 -0.16 8.37 6.57
CA LEU A 77 -1.47 7.81 6.93
C LEU A 77 -1.87 8.13 8.37
N GLN A 78 -0.90 8.12 9.30
CA GLN A 78 -1.16 8.52 10.68
C GLN A 78 -1.55 9.99 10.77
N GLN A 79 -0.84 10.87 10.07
CA GLN A 79 -1.16 12.30 10.05
C GLN A 79 -2.56 12.56 9.48
N LYS A 80 -2.91 11.93 8.36
CA LYS A 80 -4.26 12.03 7.81
C LYS A 80 -5.35 11.56 8.76
N TYR A 81 -5.08 10.49 9.51
CA TYR A 81 -6.00 10.00 10.52
C TYR A 81 -6.20 11.01 11.66
N GLU A 82 -5.11 11.60 12.16
CA GLU A 82 -5.14 12.63 13.20
C GLU A 82 -5.85 13.90 12.70
N ASP A 83 -5.58 14.32 11.47
CA ASP A 83 -6.22 15.48 10.83
C ASP A 83 -7.73 15.27 10.70
N LEU A 84 -8.18 14.08 10.26
CA LEU A 84 -9.59 13.72 10.23
C LEU A 84 -10.24 13.76 11.61
N GLY A 85 -9.56 13.25 12.63
CA GLY A 85 -10.02 13.31 14.01
C GLY A 85 -10.22 14.75 14.47
N THR A 86 -9.24 15.60 14.21
CA THR A 86 -9.28 17.03 14.55
C THR A 86 -10.42 17.76 13.81
N LEU A 87 -10.59 17.48 12.52
CA LEU A 87 -11.65 18.05 11.71
C LEU A 87 -13.05 17.71 12.26
N ILE A 88 -13.25 16.46 12.70
CA ILE A 88 -14.49 16.00 13.31
C ILE A 88 -14.72 16.71 14.65
N GLU A 89 -13.70 16.79 15.53
CA GLU A 89 -13.79 17.47 16.82
C GLU A 89 -14.16 18.96 16.66
N MET A 90 -13.53 19.66 15.70
CA MET A 90 -13.86 21.06 15.39
C MET A 90 -15.31 21.22 14.91
N GLY A 91 -15.77 20.33 14.04
CA GLY A 91 -17.15 20.35 13.55
C GLY A 91 -18.19 20.10 14.64
N GLU A 92 -17.86 19.26 15.62
CA GLU A 92 -18.72 19.00 16.79
C GLU A 92 -18.75 20.21 17.74
N GLU A 93 -17.62 20.83 18.04
CA GLU A 93 -17.53 21.99 18.94
C GLU A 93 -18.27 23.21 18.37
N GLU A 94 -18.12 23.46 17.08
CA GLU A 94 -18.76 24.60 16.41
C GLU A 94 -20.21 24.32 15.98
N ASN A 95 -20.67 23.07 16.10
CA ASN A 95 -21.97 22.59 15.63
C ASN A 95 -22.21 22.93 14.14
N ASP A 96 -21.15 22.84 13.33
CA ASP A 96 -21.13 23.18 11.92
C ASP A 96 -21.42 21.95 11.04
N ALA A 97 -22.64 21.89 10.51
CA ALA A 97 -23.06 20.81 9.62
C ALA A 97 -22.41 20.88 8.23
N SER A 98 -21.79 22.01 7.83
CA SER A 98 -21.17 22.16 6.52
C SER A 98 -19.90 21.33 6.36
N ILE A 99 -19.26 20.99 7.47
CA ILE A 99 -18.03 20.19 7.51
C ILE A 99 -18.27 18.71 7.19
N VAL A 100 -19.53 18.24 7.22
CA VAL A 100 -19.87 16.82 7.03
C VAL A 100 -19.46 16.32 5.66
N GLU A 101 -19.71 17.10 4.60
CA GLU A 101 -19.34 16.71 3.23
C GLU A 101 -17.82 16.58 3.07
N GLU A 102 -17.07 17.50 3.67
CA GLU A 102 -15.59 17.47 3.65
C GLU A 102 -15.06 16.25 4.39
N VAL A 103 -15.56 15.97 5.60
CA VAL A 103 -15.20 14.79 6.39
C VAL A 103 -15.53 13.50 5.64
N GLU A 104 -16.69 13.41 4.99
CA GLU A 104 -17.06 12.23 4.21
C GLU A 104 -16.10 12.01 3.02
N GLN A 105 -15.74 13.07 2.32
CA GLN A 105 -14.83 12.98 1.19
C GLN A 105 -13.42 12.60 1.63
N GLU A 106 -12.87 13.27 2.64
CA GLU A 106 -11.52 12.98 3.14
C GLU A 106 -11.44 11.58 3.76
N THR A 107 -12.50 11.13 4.46
CA THR A 107 -12.59 9.77 4.99
C THR A 107 -12.53 8.74 3.86
N LYS A 108 -13.23 8.99 2.76
CA LYS A 108 -13.21 8.10 1.60
C LYS A 108 -11.82 8.04 0.97
N GLU A 109 -11.17 9.19 0.79
CA GLU A 109 -9.81 9.27 0.25
C GLU A 109 -8.80 8.54 1.16
N PHE A 110 -8.94 8.70 2.47
CA PHE A 110 -8.13 7.98 3.46
C PHE A 110 -8.33 6.46 3.36
N ILE A 111 -9.57 5.98 3.27
CA ILE A 111 -9.86 4.56 3.15
C ILE A 111 -9.27 3.98 1.85
N ASP A 112 -9.43 4.67 0.73
CA ASP A 112 -8.90 4.23 -0.57
C ASP A 112 -7.36 4.14 -0.53
N GLU A 113 -6.68 5.12 0.06
CA GLU A 113 -5.23 5.13 0.22
C GLU A 113 -4.75 4.05 1.20
N PHE A 114 -5.46 3.88 2.31
CA PHE A 114 -5.20 2.83 3.29
C PHE A 114 -5.30 1.43 2.69
N GLU A 115 -6.38 1.12 1.96
CA GLU A 115 -6.54 -0.18 1.31
C GLU A 115 -5.47 -0.43 0.25
N LYS A 116 -5.03 0.59 -0.46
CA LYS A 116 -3.90 0.50 -1.40
C LYS A 116 -2.60 0.15 -0.67
N THR A 117 -2.26 0.91 0.38
CA THR A 117 -1.05 0.69 1.18
C THR A 117 -1.05 -0.70 1.84
N LYS A 118 -2.21 -1.14 2.32
CA LYS A 118 -2.40 -2.48 2.87
C LYS A 118 -2.08 -3.57 1.84
N ILE A 119 -2.55 -3.45 0.60
CA ILE A 119 -2.23 -4.40 -0.46
C ILE A 119 -0.72 -4.39 -0.76
N GLU A 120 -0.12 -3.22 -0.89
CA GLU A 120 1.32 -3.07 -1.14
C GLU A 120 2.18 -3.69 -0.02
N THR A 121 1.75 -3.55 1.23
CA THR A 121 2.43 -4.13 2.40
C THR A 121 2.26 -5.66 2.47
N LEU A 122 1.10 -6.19 2.07
CA LEU A 122 0.86 -7.63 2.00
C LEU A 122 1.70 -8.30 0.89
N LEU A 123 2.02 -7.57 -0.17
CA LEU A 123 2.86 -7.99 -1.28
C LEU A 123 4.34 -7.68 -0.97
N SER A 124 4.87 -8.29 0.09
CA SER A 124 6.25 -8.08 0.57
C SER A 124 7.21 -9.24 0.26
N GLY A 125 6.78 -10.22 -0.53
CA GLY A 125 7.61 -11.34 -0.96
C GLY A 125 8.74 -10.89 -1.91
N GLU A 126 9.79 -11.69 -2.01
CA GLU A 126 10.99 -11.42 -2.83
C GLU A 126 10.63 -11.14 -4.31
N TYR A 127 9.59 -11.79 -4.83
CA TYR A 127 9.16 -11.71 -6.23
C TYR A 127 7.96 -10.79 -6.47
N ASP A 128 7.30 -10.29 -5.41
CA ASP A 128 6.06 -9.52 -5.52
C ASP A 128 6.24 -8.16 -6.24
N LYS A 129 7.48 -7.66 -6.26
CA LYS A 129 7.86 -6.44 -6.99
C LYS A 129 8.26 -6.67 -8.45
N ASN A 130 8.32 -7.93 -8.88
CA ASN A 130 8.72 -8.29 -10.22
C ASN A 130 7.55 -8.21 -11.20
N ASN A 131 7.87 -8.17 -12.50
CA ASN A 131 6.87 -8.27 -13.55
C ASN A 131 6.16 -9.61 -13.48
N ALA A 132 4.84 -9.62 -13.66
CA ALA A 132 4.03 -10.82 -13.66
C ALA A 132 3.81 -11.35 -15.06
N ILE A 133 3.84 -12.67 -15.21
CA ILE A 133 3.42 -13.37 -16.43
C ILE A 133 2.04 -13.99 -16.17
N VAL A 134 1.03 -13.50 -16.88
CA VAL A 134 -0.34 -14.01 -16.78
C VAL A 134 -0.62 -14.95 -17.95
N LYS A 135 -0.96 -16.19 -17.63
CA LYS A 135 -1.35 -17.19 -18.64
C LYS A 135 -2.84 -17.51 -18.52
N ILE A 136 -3.58 -17.31 -19.61
CA ILE A 136 -5.01 -17.61 -19.69
C ILE A 136 -5.17 -18.76 -20.68
N ASN A 137 -5.75 -19.87 -20.22
CA ASN A 137 -6.01 -21.03 -21.06
C ASN A 137 -7.51 -21.25 -21.17
N ALA A 138 -7.98 -21.43 -22.40
CA ALA A 138 -9.33 -21.93 -22.63
C ALA A 138 -9.45 -23.39 -22.14
N GLY A 139 -10.47 -23.68 -21.35
CA GLY A 139 -10.76 -25.05 -20.88
C GLY A 139 -11.45 -25.90 -21.93
N ALA A 140 -11.92 -27.08 -21.52
CA ALA A 140 -12.66 -28.00 -22.38
C ALA A 140 -14.10 -27.51 -22.58
N GLY A 141 -14.33 -26.56 -23.47
CA GLY A 141 -15.64 -25.96 -23.76
C GLY A 141 -15.82 -25.46 -25.19
N GLY A 142 -14.89 -25.78 -26.08
CA GLY A 142 -14.95 -25.36 -27.47
C GLY A 142 -14.94 -23.81 -27.60
N THR A 143 -15.72 -23.30 -28.56
CA THR A 143 -15.78 -21.85 -28.85
C THR A 143 -16.13 -20.99 -27.66
N GLU A 144 -17.08 -21.45 -26.83
CA GLU A 144 -17.54 -20.69 -25.64
C GLU A 144 -16.42 -20.50 -24.60
N SER A 145 -15.55 -21.51 -24.43
CA SER A 145 -14.40 -21.37 -23.52
C SER A 145 -13.33 -20.42 -24.07
N CYS A 146 -13.16 -20.37 -25.39
CA CYS A 146 -12.29 -19.40 -26.06
C CYS A 146 -12.83 -17.97 -25.92
N ASP A 147 -14.15 -17.79 -26.07
CA ASP A 147 -14.79 -16.48 -25.85
C ASP A 147 -14.63 -16.01 -24.42
N TRP A 148 -14.81 -16.90 -23.45
CA TRP A 148 -14.59 -16.60 -22.04
C TRP A 148 -13.13 -16.20 -21.75
N ALA A 149 -12.17 -16.94 -22.28
CA ALA A 149 -10.74 -16.60 -22.14
C ALA A 149 -10.43 -15.21 -22.75
N SER A 150 -11.04 -14.88 -23.89
CA SER A 150 -10.92 -13.57 -24.53
C SER A 150 -11.54 -12.44 -23.68
N MET A 151 -12.63 -12.71 -22.97
CA MET A 151 -13.23 -11.76 -22.02
C MET A 151 -12.30 -11.51 -20.83
N LEU A 152 -11.71 -12.56 -20.25
CA LEU A 152 -10.75 -12.44 -19.16
C LEU A 152 -9.49 -11.68 -19.60
N TYR A 153 -8.97 -11.98 -20.79
CA TYR A 153 -7.83 -11.25 -21.35
C TYR A 153 -8.11 -9.74 -21.42
N ARG A 154 -9.26 -9.35 -21.96
CA ARG A 154 -9.67 -7.93 -22.03
C ARG A 154 -9.85 -7.31 -20.67
N MET A 155 -10.40 -8.05 -19.71
CA MET A 155 -10.59 -7.60 -18.34
C MET A 155 -9.24 -7.27 -17.67
N TYR A 156 -8.29 -8.20 -17.71
CA TYR A 156 -6.97 -8.02 -17.12
C TYR A 156 -6.16 -6.92 -17.81
N THR A 157 -6.21 -6.84 -19.15
CA THR A 157 -5.52 -5.79 -19.89
C THR A 157 -6.03 -4.40 -19.51
N ARG A 158 -7.36 -4.20 -19.45
CA ARG A 158 -7.96 -2.93 -19.03
C ARG A 158 -7.66 -2.60 -17.57
N TRP A 159 -7.67 -3.59 -16.70
CA TRP A 159 -7.28 -3.39 -15.31
C TRP A 159 -5.82 -2.95 -15.21
N ALA A 160 -4.92 -3.61 -15.91
CA ALA A 160 -3.50 -3.24 -15.92
C ALA A 160 -3.29 -1.81 -16.44
N GLU A 161 -3.95 -1.45 -17.54
CA GLU A 161 -3.92 -0.08 -18.09
C GLU A 161 -4.44 0.95 -17.07
N SER A 162 -5.55 0.65 -16.39
CA SER A 162 -6.11 1.55 -15.36
C SER A 162 -5.19 1.75 -14.15
N LYS A 163 -4.28 0.79 -13.90
CA LYS A 163 -3.26 0.83 -12.84
C LYS A 163 -1.90 1.35 -13.34
N GLY A 164 -1.79 1.74 -14.61
CA GLY A 164 -0.56 2.27 -15.20
C GLY A 164 0.50 1.20 -15.53
N TYR A 165 0.12 -0.08 -15.53
CA TYR A 165 1.02 -1.16 -15.92
C TYR A 165 1.12 -1.27 -17.46
N LYS A 166 2.32 -1.53 -17.95
CA LYS A 166 2.51 -1.91 -19.36
C LYS A 166 2.18 -3.38 -19.55
N THR A 167 1.41 -3.68 -20.57
CA THR A 167 1.09 -5.06 -20.97
C THR A 167 1.73 -5.39 -22.30
N GLU A 168 2.32 -6.57 -22.40
CA GLU A 168 2.90 -7.11 -23.63
C GLU A 168 2.39 -8.53 -23.84
N VAL A 169 1.96 -8.82 -25.06
CA VAL A 169 1.53 -10.17 -25.44
C VAL A 169 2.76 -10.97 -25.85
N LEU A 170 3.12 -11.96 -25.03
CA LEU A 170 4.27 -12.83 -25.30
C LEU A 170 3.95 -13.95 -26.27
N ASP A 171 2.72 -14.49 -26.19
CA ASP A 171 2.25 -15.57 -27.05
C ASP A 171 0.72 -15.55 -27.14
N PHE A 172 0.19 -15.85 -28.33
CA PHE A 172 -1.25 -15.91 -28.57
C PHE A 172 -1.55 -17.06 -29.51
N LEU A 173 -2.26 -18.08 -29.03
CA LEU A 173 -2.67 -19.28 -29.76
C LEU A 173 -4.11 -19.17 -30.24
#